data_d60ea5b85e913e761c9d2449802f0bb5
#
_entry.id   d60ea5b85e913e761c9d2449802f0bb5
#
_cell.length_a   1.000
_cell.length_b   1.000
_cell.length_c   1.000
_cell.angle_alpha   90.00
_cell.angle_beta   90.00
_cell.angle_gamma   90.00
#
_symmetry.space_group_name_H-M   'P 1'
#
loop_
_entity.id
_entity.type
_entity.pdbx_description
1 polymer ?
#
loop_
_entity_poly.entity_id
_entity_poly.type
_entity_poly.pdbx_seq_one_letter_code
_entity_poly.pdbx_strand_id
1 'polypeptide(L)'
;MDRRIRIVALAMSAIVALAGCGSAAGPSEPVAPIVPSSDAGSSATATPIRIGAVFPIAGNAADLASQELLGVRIAADLVNADGGVAGHPIVLDVRDLESDGDAPAVMASLKADGVAVVVGAYSSDLSIAASTAADAAGLVYWEAGAVADRLTGRGLPLVFRVGASGTNLGTNSATFAATALAPRLGTTPSGLRLAIVAAEDDYARSVAAAAASVATAAGMPIVAELSYNLTVPDWPRVMAALAASRPQVVILASHVPDGIAFRRAMLAAGLHVDALIGSTMAECSPDFAADLGPDAVGIFASDRPTGGFQPAALDSAARATFDRFAAAWAKTGPVAPDQPYSGWGGGSSAGSTASAAPDYSISGPAPAASGTPTEEGISGFTAGWALFHDVLPSAAGAGWLTATGVAAAARLVDLPEGSLPNGAGLRFSNAAATLGQNERAAAVIWQWQAVRSYTFVWPPTYATGAIAFVPLSR
;
A
#
# COMPACT_ATOMS: atom_id res chain seq x y z
N MET A 1 -21.48 56.92 1.42
CA MET A 1 -20.37 57.79 1.90
C MET A 1 -19.09 57.17 1.36
N ASP A 2 -18.60 57.88 0.33
CA ASP A 2 -17.34 57.56 -0.39
C ASP A 2 -16.11 57.77 0.48
N ARG A 3 -15.10 56.95 0.26
CA ARG A 3 -13.69 57.40 0.25
C ARG A 3 -12.81 56.47 -0.58
N ARG A 4 -12.54 56.94 -1.79
CA ARG A 4 -11.42 56.49 -2.66
C ARG A 4 -10.11 57.04 -2.10
N ILE A 5 -9.04 56.29 -2.10
CA ILE A 5 -7.67 56.79 -2.01
C ILE A 5 -6.81 56.17 -3.11
N ARG A 6 -6.05 57.05 -3.74
CA ARG A 6 -5.38 56.99 -5.04
C ARG A 6 -4.02 56.30 -4.98
N ILE A 7 -3.71 55.70 -6.13
CA ILE A 7 -2.40 55.21 -6.61
C ILE A 7 -1.44 56.40 -6.78
N VAL A 8 -0.17 56.21 -6.40
CA VAL A 8 0.96 57.03 -6.89
C VAL A 8 2.04 56.08 -7.39
N ALA A 9 2.25 56.13 -8.71
CA ALA A 9 3.37 55.56 -9.41
C ALA A 9 4.53 56.59 -9.44
N LEU A 10 5.75 56.15 -9.22
CA LEU A 10 6.94 56.94 -9.48
C LEU A 10 7.87 56.15 -10.40
N ALA A 11 7.99 56.64 -11.64
CA ALA A 11 9.00 56.28 -12.61
C ALA A 11 10.23 57.16 -12.42
N MET A 12 11.42 56.60 -12.54
CA MET A 12 12.63 57.39 -12.71
C MET A 12 13.54 56.75 -13.75
N SER A 13 13.84 57.55 -14.76
CA SER A 13 14.50 57.24 -16.02
C SER A 13 16.02 57.27 -15.92
N ALA A 14 16.63 56.54 -16.84
CA ALA A 14 18.04 56.42 -17.11
C ALA A 14 18.68 57.65 -17.74
N ILE A 15 19.94 57.90 -17.54
CA ILE A 15 20.79 58.74 -18.40
C ILE A 15 22.06 58.00 -18.74
N VAL A 16 22.27 57.83 -20.06
CA VAL A 16 23.48 57.35 -20.73
C VAL A 16 24.43 58.50 -20.95
N ALA A 17 25.71 58.32 -20.72
CA ALA A 17 26.76 59.20 -21.20
C ALA A 17 27.88 58.41 -21.86
N LEU A 18 28.07 58.59 -23.18
CA LEU A 18 29.21 58.20 -23.99
C LEU A 18 30.26 59.33 -23.98
N ALA A 19 31.51 58.98 -23.81
CA ALA A 19 32.70 59.66 -24.37
C ALA A 19 33.92 58.74 -24.08
N GLY A 20 34.87 58.39 -24.93
CA GLY A 20 35.43 59.01 -26.11
C GLY A 20 36.90 58.60 -26.13
N CYS A 21 37.40 58.22 -27.31
CA CYS A 21 38.70 57.63 -27.63
C CYS A 21 39.95 58.31 -27.08
N GLY A 22 41.02 57.53 -26.84
CA GLY A 22 42.40 58.00 -26.71
C GLY A 22 43.42 56.85 -26.80
N SER A 23 44.04 56.65 -27.96
CA SER A 23 45.10 55.69 -28.18
C SER A 23 46.45 56.18 -27.63
N ALA A 24 47.21 55.33 -26.92
CA ALA A 24 48.64 55.43 -26.77
C ALA A 24 49.25 54.02 -26.66
N ALA A 25 50.12 53.69 -27.56
CA ALA A 25 50.92 52.45 -27.62
C ALA A 25 52.05 52.52 -26.62
N GLY A 26 52.24 51.51 -25.77
CA GLY A 26 53.38 51.24 -24.90
C GLY A 26 53.81 49.78 -25.07
N PRO A 27 55.07 49.40 -24.79
CA PRO A 27 55.76 48.22 -25.29
C PRO A 27 55.27 46.93 -24.62
N SER A 28 55.28 45.87 -25.43
CA SER A 28 54.86 44.50 -25.16
C SER A 28 55.77 43.82 -24.10
N GLU A 29 55.25 43.46 -22.96
CA GLU A 29 55.86 42.44 -22.08
C GLU A 29 55.44 41.01 -22.51
N PRO A 30 56.29 39.98 -22.29
CA PRO A 30 56.00 38.64 -22.72
C PRO A 30 54.89 38.03 -21.90
N VAL A 31 53.85 37.54 -22.60
CA VAL A 31 52.73 36.80 -22.04
C VAL A 31 53.24 35.45 -21.53
N ALA A 32 53.17 35.27 -20.20
CA ALA A 32 53.31 33.95 -19.59
C ALA A 32 52.17 33.01 -20.05
N PRO A 33 52.45 31.70 -20.25
CA PRO A 33 51.40 30.76 -20.66
C PRO A 33 50.32 30.68 -19.59
N ILE A 34 49.08 30.93 -19.98
CA ILE A 34 47.91 30.65 -19.15
C ILE A 34 47.82 29.14 -19.00
N VAL A 35 48.25 28.64 -17.84
CA VAL A 35 47.87 27.28 -17.41
C VAL A 35 46.39 27.32 -17.12
N PRO A 36 45.56 26.50 -17.79
CA PRO A 36 44.16 26.38 -17.39
C PRO A 36 44.13 25.83 -15.97
N SER A 37 43.70 26.64 -15.01
CA SER A 37 43.34 26.14 -13.69
C SER A 37 42.21 25.14 -13.89
N SER A 38 42.52 23.87 -13.86
CA SER A 38 41.55 22.81 -13.70
C SER A 38 41.05 22.84 -12.25
N ASP A 39 40.23 23.83 -11.94
CA ASP A 39 39.24 23.70 -10.88
C ASP A 39 38.20 22.73 -11.37
N ALA A 40 38.56 21.46 -11.47
CA ALA A 40 37.66 20.38 -11.32
C ALA A 40 37.20 20.47 -9.86
N GLY A 41 36.13 21.27 -9.65
CA GLY A 41 35.37 21.28 -8.41
C GLY A 41 35.05 19.83 -8.10
N SER A 42 35.75 19.26 -7.14
CA SER A 42 35.35 18.05 -6.47
C SER A 42 33.93 18.33 -5.94
N SER A 43 32.92 17.92 -6.69
CA SER A 43 31.56 17.84 -6.17
C SER A 43 31.64 16.89 -5.00
N ALA A 44 31.79 17.45 -3.80
CA ALA A 44 31.67 16.66 -2.58
C ALA A 44 30.31 15.98 -2.68
N THR A 45 30.29 14.68 -2.90
CA THR A 45 29.06 13.89 -2.93
C THR A 45 28.38 14.11 -1.58
N ALA A 46 27.18 14.71 -1.61
CA ALA A 46 26.44 14.99 -0.39
C ALA A 46 26.25 13.69 0.41
N THR A 47 26.42 13.77 1.72
CA THR A 47 26.26 12.60 2.60
C THR A 47 24.86 11.99 2.42
N PRO A 48 24.73 10.71 2.11
CA PRO A 48 23.44 10.10 1.86
C PRO A 48 22.58 10.05 3.12
N ILE A 49 21.26 10.14 2.92
CA ILE A 49 20.24 9.88 3.93
C ILE A 49 20.04 8.37 3.99
N ARG A 50 20.35 7.77 5.14
CA ARG A 50 20.15 6.34 5.36
C ARG A 50 18.74 6.09 5.92
N ILE A 51 18.00 5.24 5.25
CA ILE A 51 16.65 4.79 5.65
C ILE A 51 16.72 3.29 5.88
N GLY A 52 16.30 2.81 7.03
CA GLY A 52 16.15 1.38 7.28
C GLY A 52 15.00 0.83 6.44
N ALA A 53 15.16 -0.35 5.86
CA ALA A 53 14.09 -1.07 5.18
C ALA A 53 14.04 -2.49 5.74
N VAL A 54 13.01 -2.80 6.51
CA VAL A 54 12.92 -4.04 7.30
C VAL A 54 11.76 -4.86 6.79
N PHE A 55 12.07 -5.99 6.13
CA PHE A 55 11.09 -6.87 5.50
C PHE A 55 11.50 -8.32 5.67
N PRO A 56 10.56 -9.29 5.69
CA PRO A 56 10.90 -10.69 5.56
C PRO A 56 11.36 -10.95 4.11
N ILE A 57 12.68 -11.08 3.90
CA ILE A 57 13.28 -11.37 2.59
C ILE A 57 13.56 -12.87 2.40
N ALA A 58 13.29 -13.67 3.43
CA ALA A 58 13.29 -15.12 3.42
C ALA A 58 11.99 -15.64 4.03
N GLY A 59 11.71 -16.94 3.85
CA GLY A 59 10.50 -17.58 4.38
C GLY A 59 9.22 -17.33 3.57
N ASN A 60 8.08 -17.67 4.15
CA ASN A 60 6.80 -17.79 3.44
C ASN A 60 6.20 -16.43 2.99
N ALA A 61 6.56 -15.34 3.64
CA ALA A 61 6.08 -14.01 3.28
C ALA A 61 7.02 -13.28 2.30
N ALA A 62 8.16 -13.88 1.95
CA ALA A 62 9.24 -13.23 1.20
C ALA A 62 8.81 -12.72 -0.17
N ASP A 63 7.99 -13.47 -0.90
CA ASP A 63 7.59 -13.11 -2.26
C ASP A 63 6.78 -11.81 -2.29
N LEU A 64 5.76 -11.69 -1.45
CA LEU A 64 4.92 -10.49 -1.37
C LEU A 64 5.67 -9.32 -0.71
N ALA A 65 6.39 -9.58 0.36
CA ALA A 65 7.22 -8.57 1.03
C ALA A 65 8.34 -8.02 0.13
N SER A 66 8.93 -8.87 -0.73
CA SER A 66 9.94 -8.44 -1.70
C SER A 66 9.35 -7.51 -2.76
N GLN A 67 8.08 -7.70 -3.16
CA GLN A 67 7.38 -6.80 -4.08
C GLN A 67 7.13 -5.43 -3.43
N GLU A 68 6.76 -5.40 -2.15
CA GLU A 68 6.60 -4.16 -1.39
C GLU A 68 7.94 -3.43 -1.25
N LEU A 69 9.01 -4.13 -0.87
CA LEU A 69 10.37 -3.58 -0.82
C LEU A 69 10.83 -3.05 -2.18
N LEU A 70 10.51 -3.73 -3.28
CA LEU A 70 10.81 -3.26 -4.63
C LEU A 70 10.12 -1.92 -4.91
N GLY A 71 8.85 -1.77 -4.52
CA GLY A 71 8.13 -0.50 -4.60
C GLY A 71 8.87 0.62 -3.86
N VAL A 72 9.30 0.37 -2.61
CA VAL A 72 10.09 1.33 -1.82
C VAL A 72 11.41 1.69 -2.50
N ARG A 73 12.12 0.71 -3.09
CA ARG A 73 13.37 0.94 -3.84
C ARG A 73 13.14 1.84 -5.05
N ILE A 74 12.10 1.56 -5.84
CA ILE A 74 11.75 2.40 -7.00
C ILE A 74 11.45 3.83 -6.57
N ALA A 75 10.76 4.03 -5.44
CA ALA A 75 10.50 5.38 -4.91
C ALA A 75 11.81 6.11 -4.56
N ALA A 76 12.74 5.43 -3.89
CA ALA A 76 14.07 6.00 -3.59
C ALA A 76 14.84 6.35 -4.86
N ASP A 77 14.84 5.45 -5.86
CA ASP A 77 15.55 5.65 -7.13
C ASP A 77 14.97 6.84 -7.91
N LEU A 78 13.64 6.99 -7.97
CA LEU A 78 13.01 8.13 -8.65
C LEU A 78 13.30 9.45 -7.95
N VAL A 79 13.25 9.50 -6.62
CA VAL A 79 13.59 10.70 -5.84
C VAL A 79 15.07 11.03 -6.00
N ASN A 80 15.95 10.03 -6.01
CA ASN A 80 17.38 10.24 -6.25
C ASN A 80 17.66 10.77 -7.67
N ALA A 81 16.93 10.28 -8.68
CA ALA A 81 17.03 10.77 -10.06
C ALA A 81 16.58 12.24 -10.18
N ASP A 82 15.67 12.69 -9.32
CA ASP A 82 15.20 14.07 -9.23
C ASP A 82 16.10 14.96 -8.35
N GLY A 83 17.27 14.46 -7.89
CA GLY A 83 18.25 15.22 -7.12
C GLY A 83 18.28 14.91 -5.62
N GLY A 84 17.52 13.93 -5.17
CA GLY A 84 17.49 13.49 -3.77
C GLY A 84 16.71 14.45 -2.85
N VAL A 85 16.76 14.19 -1.56
CA VAL A 85 16.10 15.04 -0.54
C VAL A 85 17.06 16.18 -0.15
N ALA A 86 16.71 17.39 -0.52
CA ALA A 86 17.56 18.59 -0.30
C ALA A 86 18.99 18.42 -0.83
N GLY A 87 19.16 17.70 -1.95
CA GLY A 87 20.47 17.43 -2.55
C GLY A 87 21.18 16.20 -1.99
N HIS A 88 20.61 15.49 -1.02
CA HIS A 88 21.16 14.28 -0.41
C HIS A 88 20.50 13.03 -1.00
N PRO A 89 21.27 12.06 -1.53
CA PRO A 89 20.69 10.83 -2.04
C PRO A 89 20.17 9.93 -0.90
N ILE A 90 19.09 9.20 -1.16
CA ILE A 90 18.54 8.19 -0.26
C ILE A 90 19.29 6.87 -0.49
N VAL A 91 19.68 6.21 0.59
CA VAL A 91 20.24 4.87 0.59
C VAL A 91 19.43 4.00 1.54
N LEU A 92 18.90 2.88 1.04
CA LEU A 92 18.17 1.92 1.85
C LEU A 92 19.13 0.94 2.53
N ASP A 93 19.07 0.86 3.84
CA ASP A 93 19.73 -0.15 4.66
C ASP A 93 18.75 -1.30 4.89
N VAL A 94 18.82 -2.31 4.03
CA VAL A 94 17.86 -3.43 4.01
C VAL A 94 18.27 -4.48 5.04
N ARG A 95 17.34 -4.84 5.91
CA ARG A 95 17.49 -5.88 6.94
C ARG A 95 16.38 -6.90 6.83
N ASP A 96 16.73 -8.17 6.99
CA ASP A 96 15.78 -9.25 7.10
C ASP A 96 15.08 -9.23 8.46
N LEU A 97 13.78 -9.51 8.48
CA LEU A 97 12.98 -9.69 9.68
C LEU A 97 12.09 -10.92 9.51
N GLU A 98 12.60 -12.09 9.84
CA GLU A 98 11.89 -13.36 9.69
C GLU A 98 10.87 -13.60 10.81
N SER A 99 11.13 -13.08 12.02
CA SER A 99 10.27 -13.27 13.18
C SER A 99 10.11 -11.98 14.01
N ASP A 100 9.02 -11.89 14.75
CA ASP A 100 8.76 -10.81 15.69
C ASP A 100 9.81 -10.71 16.81
N GLY A 101 10.41 -11.83 17.20
CA GLY A 101 11.48 -11.90 18.19
C GLY A 101 12.78 -11.20 17.78
N ASP A 102 13.04 -11.06 16.49
CA ASP A 102 14.25 -10.42 15.96
C ASP A 102 14.15 -8.89 15.92
N ALA A 103 12.95 -8.34 15.98
CA ALA A 103 12.71 -6.90 15.82
C ALA A 103 13.54 -6.02 16.77
N PRO A 104 13.71 -6.31 18.08
CA PRO A 104 14.52 -5.47 18.97
C PRO A 104 16.00 -5.38 18.54
N ALA A 105 16.60 -6.50 18.11
CA ALA A 105 17.99 -6.54 17.69
C ALA A 105 18.19 -5.78 16.36
N VAL A 106 17.29 -5.96 15.40
CA VAL A 106 17.32 -5.29 14.10
C VAL A 106 17.19 -3.77 14.28
N MET A 107 16.24 -3.30 15.09
CA MET A 107 16.05 -1.86 15.34
C MET A 107 17.23 -1.25 16.09
N ALA A 108 17.81 -1.95 17.07
CA ALA A 108 18.99 -1.49 17.78
C ALA A 108 20.21 -1.35 16.85
N SER A 109 20.40 -2.30 15.92
CA SER A 109 21.46 -2.23 14.90
C SER A 109 21.28 -1.03 13.97
N LEU A 110 20.09 -0.83 13.42
CA LEU A 110 19.78 0.33 12.55
C LEU A 110 20.01 1.66 13.29
N LYS A 111 19.63 1.73 14.58
CA LYS A 111 19.89 2.91 15.41
C LYS A 111 21.38 3.17 15.57
N ALA A 112 22.18 2.14 15.80
CA ALA A 112 23.63 2.24 15.93
C ALA A 112 24.30 2.72 14.62
N ASP A 113 23.72 2.35 13.47
CA ASP A 113 24.15 2.78 12.14
C ASP A 113 23.68 4.21 11.77
N GLY A 114 23.03 4.92 12.70
CA GLY A 114 22.61 6.30 12.53
C GLY A 114 21.29 6.49 11.74
N VAL A 115 20.52 5.43 11.56
CA VAL A 115 19.19 5.50 10.93
C VAL A 115 18.22 6.25 11.85
N ALA A 116 17.38 7.11 11.28
CA ALA A 116 16.32 7.82 11.98
C ALA A 116 14.89 7.30 11.63
N VAL A 117 14.74 6.69 10.46
CA VAL A 117 13.45 6.21 9.92
C VAL A 117 13.62 4.80 9.38
N VAL A 118 12.65 3.95 9.66
CA VAL A 118 12.57 2.57 9.17
C VAL A 118 11.25 2.38 8.42
N VAL A 119 11.30 1.79 7.22
CA VAL A 119 10.14 1.38 6.40
C VAL A 119 9.99 -0.13 6.48
N GLY A 120 8.79 -0.63 6.58
CA GLY A 120 8.46 -2.08 6.61
C GLY A 120 7.17 -2.32 7.42
N ALA A 121 6.86 -3.54 7.86
CA ALA A 121 7.54 -4.80 7.53
C ALA A 121 6.61 -5.78 6.79
N TYR A 122 5.62 -5.30 6.07
CA TYR A 122 4.64 -6.04 5.27
C TYR A 122 3.53 -6.70 6.11
N SER A 123 3.82 -7.74 6.90
CA SER A 123 2.78 -8.44 7.66
C SER A 123 2.42 -7.73 8.96
N SER A 124 1.17 -7.89 9.42
CA SER A 124 0.68 -7.20 10.63
C SER A 124 1.45 -7.59 11.89
N ASP A 125 1.77 -8.87 12.07
CA ASP A 125 2.47 -9.35 13.27
C ASP A 125 3.91 -8.82 13.31
N LEU A 126 4.66 -8.93 12.20
CA LEU A 126 6.01 -8.39 12.11
C LEU A 126 6.02 -6.87 12.28
N SER A 127 5.07 -6.16 11.67
CA SER A 127 4.96 -4.70 11.78
C SER A 127 4.62 -4.22 13.19
N ILE A 128 3.79 -4.96 13.93
CA ILE A 128 3.48 -4.67 15.33
C ILE A 128 4.74 -4.83 16.18
N ALA A 129 5.52 -5.90 15.99
CA ALA A 129 6.77 -6.11 16.71
C ALA A 129 7.84 -5.07 16.32
N ALA A 130 8.03 -4.87 15.01
CA ALA A 130 9.00 -3.90 14.47
C ALA A 130 8.72 -2.47 14.92
N SER A 131 7.46 -2.02 14.85
CA SER A 131 7.08 -0.67 15.27
C SER A 131 7.19 -0.47 16.78
N THR A 132 6.95 -1.51 17.59
CA THR A 132 7.19 -1.45 19.05
C THR A 132 8.67 -1.26 19.34
N ALA A 133 9.53 -2.03 18.67
CA ALA A 133 10.97 -1.95 18.84
C ALA A 133 11.54 -0.63 18.30
N ALA A 134 11.03 -0.15 17.16
CA ALA A 134 11.45 1.12 16.57
C ALA A 134 11.11 2.31 17.48
N ASP A 135 9.88 2.39 17.99
CA ASP A 135 9.47 3.45 18.92
C ASP A 135 10.32 3.44 20.21
N ALA A 136 10.57 2.25 20.76
CA ALA A 136 11.44 2.09 21.95
C ALA A 136 12.91 2.50 21.66
N ALA A 137 13.39 2.30 20.44
CA ALA A 137 14.73 2.74 20.00
C ALA A 137 14.76 4.24 19.61
N GLY A 138 13.63 4.93 19.59
CA GLY A 138 13.49 6.32 19.15
C GLY A 138 13.71 6.47 17.64
N LEU A 139 13.20 5.52 16.84
CA LEU A 139 13.15 5.53 15.39
C LEU A 139 11.72 5.77 14.91
N VAL A 140 11.54 6.52 13.83
CA VAL A 140 10.25 6.54 13.12
C VAL A 140 10.05 5.19 12.45
N TYR A 141 8.88 4.60 12.64
CA TYR A 141 8.42 3.44 11.89
C TYR A 141 7.36 3.86 10.86
N TRP A 142 7.64 3.57 9.59
CA TRP A 142 6.83 3.98 8.45
C TRP A 142 6.26 2.74 7.77
N GLU A 143 4.97 2.48 8.00
CA GLU A 143 4.31 1.28 7.52
C GLU A 143 3.80 1.43 6.10
N ALA A 144 4.08 0.44 5.28
CA ALA A 144 3.64 0.36 3.89
C ALA A 144 2.46 -0.61 3.69
N GLY A 145 2.51 -1.82 4.23
CA GLY A 145 1.62 -2.93 3.90
C GLY A 145 0.67 -3.41 5.00
N ALA A 146 1.12 -3.48 6.24
CA ALA A 146 0.33 -4.08 7.32
C ALA A 146 -0.96 -3.32 7.64
N VAL A 147 -2.06 -4.04 7.77
CA VAL A 147 -3.41 -3.46 7.90
C VAL A 147 -4.03 -3.56 9.30
N ALA A 148 -3.48 -4.36 10.23
CA ALA A 148 -4.06 -4.48 11.58
C ALA A 148 -4.21 -3.11 12.27
N ASP A 149 -5.40 -2.82 12.82
CA ASP A 149 -5.66 -1.55 13.50
C ASP A 149 -4.78 -1.35 14.73
N ARG A 150 -4.40 -2.44 15.37
CA ARG A 150 -3.48 -2.43 16.50
C ARG A 150 -2.14 -1.75 16.20
N LEU A 151 -1.72 -1.70 14.93
CA LEU A 151 -0.47 -1.04 14.56
C LEU A 151 -0.45 0.44 14.99
N THR A 152 -1.50 1.19 14.67
CA THR A 152 -1.64 2.61 15.00
C THR A 152 -2.52 2.87 16.24
N GLY A 153 -3.21 1.84 16.73
CA GLY A 153 -4.12 1.91 17.90
C GLY A 153 -3.42 1.93 19.25
N ARG A 154 -2.08 1.91 19.30
CA ARG A 154 -1.30 1.84 20.57
C ARG A 154 -0.81 3.19 21.06
N GLY A 155 -1.10 4.26 20.34
CA GLY A 155 -0.69 5.62 20.70
C GLY A 155 0.83 5.85 20.64
N LEU A 156 1.58 5.10 19.82
CA LEU A 156 3.02 5.25 19.66
C LEU A 156 3.32 6.47 18.78
N PRO A 157 4.08 7.47 19.31
CA PRO A 157 4.21 8.77 18.65
C PRO A 157 5.11 8.73 17.40
N LEU A 158 5.92 7.70 17.22
CA LEU A 158 6.84 7.57 16.08
C LEU A 158 6.37 6.56 15.04
N VAL A 159 5.11 6.09 15.11
CA VAL A 159 4.55 5.09 14.19
C VAL A 159 3.55 5.75 13.25
N PHE A 160 3.74 5.53 11.93
CA PHE A 160 2.89 6.08 10.87
C PHE A 160 2.54 4.98 9.87
N ARG A 161 1.28 4.91 9.44
CA ARG A 161 0.82 3.99 8.38
C ARG A 161 0.21 4.78 7.23
N VAL A 162 0.77 4.62 6.02
CA VAL A 162 0.30 5.28 4.80
C VAL A 162 -0.90 4.55 4.20
N GLY A 163 -0.86 3.23 4.20
CA GLY A 163 -1.87 2.36 3.61
C GLY A 163 -3.17 2.27 4.41
N ALA A 164 -4.15 1.57 3.83
CA ALA A 164 -5.43 1.28 4.48
C ALA A 164 -5.25 0.41 5.72
N SER A 165 -6.12 0.63 6.70
CA SER A 165 -6.25 -0.19 7.91
C SER A 165 -7.29 -1.30 7.73
N GLY A 166 -7.35 -2.25 8.67
CA GLY A 166 -8.42 -3.22 8.74
C GLY A 166 -9.79 -2.56 8.87
N THR A 167 -9.86 -1.45 9.63
CA THR A 167 -11.07 -0.60 9.68
C THR A 167 -11.45 -0.07 8.30
N ASN A 168 -10.51 0.41 7.47
CA ASN A 168 -10.83 0.85 6.12
C ASN A 168 -11.40 -0.28 5.27
N LEU A 169 -10.78 -1.46 5.29
CA LEU A 169 -11.19 -2.61 4.47
C LEU A 169 -12.55 -3.18 4.90
N GLY A 170 -12.77 -3.37 6.20
CA GLY A 170 -14.06 -3.84 6.72
C GLY A 170 -15.18 -2.84 6.47
N THR A 171 -14.91 -1.54 6.66
CA THR A 171 -15.85 -0.45 6.32
C THR A 171 -16.20 -0.47 4.85
N ASN A 172 -15.19 -0.61 3.97
CA ASN A 172 -15.36 -0.66 2.53
C ASN A 172 -16.25 -1.86 2.11
N SER A 173 -15.97 -3.06 2.65
CA SER A 173 -16.74 -4.28 2.38
C SER A 173 -18.22 -4.14 2.78
N ALA A 174 -18.49 -3.69 3.99
CA ALA A 174 -19.86 -3.57 4.49
C ALA A 174 -20.62 -2.40 3.83
N THR A 175 -19.94 -1.28 3.53
CA THR A 175 -20.55 -0.17 2.78
C THR A 175 -20.90 -0.59 1.36
N PHE A 176 -20.02 -1.33 0.68
CA PHE A 176 -20.29 -1.89 -0.62
C PHE A 176 -21.49 -2.86 -0.59
N ALA A 177 -21.56 -3.74 0.40
CA ALA A 177 -22.71 -4.63 0.58
C ALA A 177 -24.02 -3.85 0.75
N ALA A 178 -24.03 -2.80 1.58
CA ALA A 178 -25.21 -1.99 1.86
C ALA A 178 -25.63 -1.14 0.67
N THR A 179 -24.68 -0.51 -0.05
CA THR A 179 -25.00 0.55 -1.03
C THR A 179 -24.98 0.06 -2.47
N ALA A 180 -24.22 -1.00 -2.78
CA ALA A 180 -24.10 -1.53 -4.13
C ALA A 180 -24.78 -2.91 -4.30
N LEU A 181 -24.58 -3.85 -3.36
CA LEU A 181 -25.14 -5.20 -3.50
C LEU A 181 -26.61 -5.28 -3.10
N ALA A 182 -27.05 -4.63 -2.01
CA ALA A 182 -28.45 -4.69 -1.57
C ALA A 182 -29.43 -4.22 -2.67
N PRO A 183 -29.25 -3.05 -3.32
CA PRO A 183 -30.11 -2.65 -4.43
C PRO A 183 -30.07 -3.61 -5.62
N ARG A 184 -28.87 -4.16 -5.93
CA ARG A 184 -28.69 -5.09 -7.05
C ARG A 184 -29.39 -6.43 -6.82
N LEU A 185 -29.50 -6.86 -5.57
CA LEU A 185 -30.27 -8.04 -5.14
C LEU A 185 -31.76 -7.74 -4.91
N GLY A 186 -32.24 -6.54 -5.27
CA GLY A 186 -33.63 -6.15 -5.13
C GLY A 186 -34.10 -6.00 -3.67
N THR A 187 -33.15 -5.69 -2.75
CA THR A 187 -33.45 -5.55 -1.32
C THR A 187 -32.89 -4.23 -0.76
N THR A 188 -33.14 -3.99 0.51
CA THR A 188 -32.58 -2.89 1.28
C THR A 188 -31.48 -3.43 2.21
N PRO A 189 -30.61 -2.59 2.78
CA PRO A 189 -29.63 -3.06 3.78
C PRO A 189 -30.30 -3.88 4.90
N SER A 190 -31.45 -3.47 5.41
CA SER A 190 -32.15 -4.20 6.46
C SER A 190 -32.72 -5.57 6.04
N GLY A 191 -32.81 -5.83 4.76
CA GLY A 191 -33.20 -7.13 4.22
C GLY A 191 -32.04 -8.02 3.79
N LEU A 192 -30.79 -7.52 3.85
CA LEU A 192 -29.58 -8.22 3.40
C LEU A 192 -28.91 -8.98 4.56
N ARG A 193 -29.06 -10.30 4.60
CA ARG A 193 -28.45 -11.14 5.64
C ARG A 193 -26.95 -11.29 5.43
N LEU A 194 -26.16 -10.77 6.35
CA LEU A 194 -24.71 -10.76 6.31
C LEU A 194 -24.12 -11.79 7.26
N ALA A 195 -23.13 -12.56 6.82
CA ALA A 195 -22.23 -13.30 7.70
C ALA A 195 -20.82 -12.69 7.62
N ILE A 196 -20.13 -12.70 8.74
CA ILE A 196 -18.73 -12.27 8.85
C ILE A 196 -17.92 -13.48 9.33
N VAL A 197 -16.85 -13.80 8.62
CA VAL A 197 -15.95 -14.92 8.94
C VAL A 197 -14.52 -14.38 8.96
N ALA A 198 -13.77 -14.67 10.02
CA ALA A 198 -12.43 -14.12 10.19
C ALA A 198 -11.45 -15.13 10.79
N ALA A 199 -10.22 -15.11 10.33
CA ALA A 199 -9.11 -15.78 11.02
C ALA A 199 -8.88 -15.18 12.41
N GLU A 200 -8.28 -15.96 13.33
CA GLU A 200 -8.04 -15.53 14.72
C GLU A 200 -6.69 -14.80 14.85
N ASP A 201 -6.53 -13.67 14.15
CA ASP A 201 -5.37 -12.78 14.24
C ASP A 201 -5.78 -11.31 14.29
N ASP A 202 -4.82 -10.41 14.49
CA ASP A 202 -5.08 -8.97 14.65
C ASP A 202 -5.57 -8.31 13.35
N TYR A 203 -5.09 -8.78 12.19
CA TYR A 203 -5.54 -8.31 10.89
C TYR A 203 -7.01 -8.63 10.67
N ALA A 204 -7.36 -9.91 10.68
CA ALA A 204 -8.70 -10.37 10.35
C ALA A 204 -9.75 -9.87 11.36
N ARG A 205 -9.39 -9.79 12.66
CA ARG A 205 -10.24 -9.19 13.69
C ARG A 205 -10.53 -7.72 13.43
N SER A 206 -9.55 -6.95 12.95
CA SER A 206 -9.75 -5.52 12.63
C SER A 206 -10.77 -5.34 11.51
N VAL A 207 -10.66 -6.14 10.45
CA VAL A 207 -11.61 -6.13 9.32
C VAL A 207 -13.01 -6.54 9.77
N ALA A 208 -13.12 -7.65 10.52
CA ALA A 208 -14.40 -8.17 10.99
C ALA A 208 -15.13 -7.18 11.90
N ALA A 209 -14.43 -6.57 12.85
CA ALA A 209 -15.00 -5.58 13.77
C ALA A 209 -15.54 -4.35 13.04
N ALA A 210 -14.82 -3.84 12.06
CA ALA A 210 -15.24 -2.71 11.25
C ALA A 210 -16.45 -3.05 10.36
N ALA A 211 -16.43 -4.23 9.71
CA ALA A 211 -17.54 -4.71 8.93
C ALA A 211 -18.81 -4.87 9.78
N ALA A 212 -18.71 -5.43 10.98
CA ALA A 212 -19.82 -5.58 11.90
C ALA A 212 -20.38 -4.22 12.36
N SER A 213 -19.51 -3.26 12.65
CA SER A 213 -19.88 -1.90 13.06
C SER A 213 -20.69 -1.20 11.96
N VAL A 214 -20.20 -1.23 10.72
CA VAL A 214 -20.91 -0.62 9.56
C VAL A 214 -22.19 -1.35 9.24
N ALA A 215 -22.20 -2.68 9.27
CA ALA A 215 -23.40 -3.47 9.06
C ALA A 215 -24.50 -3.11 10.06
N THR A 216 -24.13 -3.01 11.34
CA THR A 216 -25.05 -2.61 12.42
C THR A 216 -25.58 -1.20 12.19
N ALA A 217 -24.71 -0.24 11.86
CA ALA A 217 -25.10 1.15 11.59
C ALA A 217 -26.02 1.27 10.36
N ALA A 218 -25.82 0.43 9.35
CA ALA A 218 -26.68 0.36 8.16
C ALA A 218 -27.99 -0.46 8.37
N GLY A 219 -28.17 -1.05 9.54
CA GLY A 219 -29.30 -1.91 9.86
C GLY A 219 -29.28 -3.27 9.14
N MET A 220 -28.13 -3.72 8.63
CA MET A 220 -27.98 -5.05 8.04
C MET A 220 -27.97 -6.13 9.14
N PRO A 221 -28.84 -7.16 9.05
CA PRO A 221 -28.81 -8.27 9.99
C PRO A 221 -27.50 -9.08 9.85
N ILE A 222 -26.68 -9.12 10.89
CA ILE A 222 -25.55 -10.04 10.99
C ILE A 222 -26.09 -11.38 11.50
N VAL A 223 -26.23 -12.35 10.59
CA VAL A 223 -26.84 -13.65 10.88
C VAL A 223 -25.85 -14.68 11.38
N ALA A 224 -24.54 -14.45 11.17
CA ALA A 224 -23.46 -15.21 11.75
C ALA A 224 -22.21 -14.34 11.86
N GLU A 225 -21.51 -14.47 12.96
CA GLU A 225 -20.17 -13.91 13.18
C GLU A 225 -19.28 -15.04 13.69
N LEU A 226 -18.32 -15.48 12.88
CA LEU A 226 -17.56 -16.70 13.07
C LEU A 226 -16.08 -16.39 13.02
N SER A 227 -15.32 -17.04 13.92
CA SER A 227 -13.87 -17.10 13.82
C SER A 227 -13.39 -18.53 13.62
N TYR A 228 -12.17 -18.66 13.08
CA TYR A 228 -11.51 -19.93 12.93
C TYR A 228 -10.02 -19.80 13.24
N ASN A 229 -9.46 -20.90 13.77
CA ASN A 229 -8.03 -20.98 14.02
C ASN A 229 -7.27 -21.01 12.69
N LEU A 230 -6.31 -20.10 12.52
CA LEU A 230 -5.56 -19.97 11.27
C LEU A 230 -4.71 -21.21 10.94
N THR A 231 -4.14 -21.85 11.96
CA THR A 231 -3.25 -23.01 11.77
C THR A 231 -4.03 -24.31 11.54
N VAL A 232 -5.17 -24.49 12.21
CA VAL A 232 -6.02 -25.71 12.13
C VAL A 232 -7.49 -25.30 12.01
N PRO A 233 -7.93 -24.86 10.82
CA PRO A 233 -9.32 -24.43 10.62
C PRO A 233 -10.29 -25.61 10.69
N ASP A 234 -11.38 -25.44 11.46
CA ASP A 234 -12.51 -26.39 11.49
C ASP A 234 -13.56 -25.98 10.44
N TRP A 235 -13.27 -26.26 9.16
CA TRP A 235 -14.18 -25.93 8.06
C TRP A 235 -15.54 -26.60 8.17
N PRO A 236 -15.68 -27.89 8.57
CA PRO A 236 -16.99 -28.49 8.79
C PRO A 236 -17.89 -27.70 9.74
N ARG A 237 -17.33 -27.22 10.88
CA ARG A 237 -18.07 -26.38 11.84
C ARG A 237 -18.46 -25.04 11.23
N VAL A 238 -17.55 -24.38 10.54
CA VAL A 238 -17.82 -23.08 9.90
C VAL A 238 -18.90 -23.21 8.83
N MET A 239 -18.82 -24.22 7.95
CA MET A 239 -19.80 -24.45 6.90
C MET A 239 -21.19 -24.82 7.45
N ALA A 240 -21.26 -25.63 8.50
CA ALA A 240 -22.50 -25.97 9.17
C ALA A 240 -23.19 -24.73 9.78
N ALA A 241 -22.42 -23.83 10.40
CA ALA A 241 -22.93 -22.57 10.98
C ALA A 241 -23.45 -21.62 9.87
N LEU A 242 -22.72 -21.49 8.76
CA LEU A 242 -23.14 -20.69 7.62
C LEU A 242 -24.40 -21.25 6.97
N ALA A 243 -24.49 -22.58 6.78
CA ALA A 243 -25.68 -23.24 6.24
C ALA A 243 -26.92 -23.00 7.12
N ALA A 244 -26.75 -23.08 8.45
CA ALA A 244 -27.84 -22.84 9.41
C ALA A 244 -28.32 -21.37 9.40
N SER A 245 -27.40 -20.41 9.30
CA SER A 245 -27.69 -18.98 9.30
C SER A 245 -28.19 -18.44 7.96
N ARG A 246 -27.95 -19.15 6.86
CA ARG A 246 -28.39 -18.81 5.50
C ARG A 246 -28.06 -17.36 5.10
N PRO A 247 -26.80 -16.94 5.12
CA PRO A 247 -26.41 -15.60 4.70
C PRO A 247 -26.62 -15.40 3.20
N GLN A 248 -26.87 -14.15 2.78
CA GLN A 248 -26.84 -13.76 1.38
C GLN A 248 -25.46 -13.23 0.98
N VAL A 249 -24.80 -12.54 1.89
CA VAL A 249 -23.44 -12.04 1.70
C VAL A 249 -22.54 -12.57 2.80
N VAL A 250 -21.34 -13.01 2.43
CA VAL A 250 -20.28 -13.35 3.36
C VAL A 250 -19.15 -12.35 3.18
N ILE A 251 -18.72 -11.72 4.25
CA ILE A 251 -17.44 -11.00 4.34
C ILE A 251 -16.43 -11.94 5.00
N LEU A 252 -15.33 -12.21 4.31
CA LEU A 252 -14.26 -13.10 4.74
C LEU A 252 -12.97 -12.32 4.94
N ALA A 253 -12.38 -12.40 6.11
CA ALA A 253 -11.03 -11.91 6.39
C ALA A 253 -10.09 -13.10 6.62
N SER A 254 -9.25 -13.38 5.63
CA SER A 254 -8.42 -14.58 5.51
C SER A 254 -7.06 -14.27 4.88
N HIS A 255 -6.15 -15.24 4.92
CA HIS A 255 -4.88 -15.22 4.20
C HIS A 255 -4.99 -16.10 2.94
N VAL A 256 -3.94 -16.11 2.11
CA VAL A 256 -4.00 -16.83 0.83
C VAL A 256 -4.37 -18.30 0.97
N PRO A 257 -3.73 -19.11 1.85
CA PRO A 257 -4.04 -20.55 1.92
C PRO A 257 -5.43 -20.84 2.47
N ASP A 258 -5.82 -20.16 3.55
CA ASP A 258 -7.09 -20.43 4.24
C ASP A 258 -8.29 -19.84 3.52
N GLY A 259 -8.14 -18.71 2.78
CA GLY A 259 -9.18 -18.20 1.90
C GLY A 259 -9.50 -19.15 0.74
N ILE A 260 -8.46 -19.74 0.11
CA ILE A 260 -8.62 -20.80 -0.89
C ILE A 260 -9.32 -22.02 -0.27
N ALA A 261 -8.87 -22.45 0.92
CA ALA A 261 -9.45 -23.58 1.62
C ALA A 261 -10.92 -23.32 2.02
N PHE A 262 -11.25 -22.09 2.46
CA PHE A 262 -12.61 -21.68 2.75
C PHE A 262 -13.52 -21.81 1.52
N ARG A 263 -13.09 -21.28 0.36
CA ARG A 263 -13.86 -21.38 -0.88
C ARG A 263 -14.08 -22.84 -1.30
N ARG A 264 -13.04 -23.67 -1.22
CA ARG A 264 -13.16 -25.11 -1.49
C ARG A 264 -14.12 -25.80 -0.52
N ALA A 265 -14.11 -25.44 0.77
CA ALA A 265 -15.04 -25.96 1.76
C ALA A 265 -16.50 -25.54 1.47
N MET A 266 -16.72 -24.28 1.03
CA MET A 266 -18.06 -23.82 0.59
C MET A 266 -18.59 -24.67 -0.55
N LEU A 267 -17.77 -24.92 -1.57
CA LEU A 267 -18.15 -25.73 -2.74
C LEU A 267 -18.45 -27.17 -2.34
N ALA A 268 -17.59 -27.78 -1.53
CA ALA A 268 -17.75 -29.15 -1.03
C ALA A 268 -19.03 -29.31 -0.18
N ALA A 269 -19.41 -28.28 0.57
CA ALA A 269 -20.65 -28.25 1.37
C ALA A 269 -21.89 -27.89 0.56
N GLY A 270 -21.76 -27.54 -0.72
CA GLY A 270 -22.87 -27.05 -1.53
C GLY A 270 -23.49 -25.74 -0.98
N LEU A 271 -22.67 -24.93 -0.30
CA LEU A 271 -23.12 -23.66 0.29
C LEU A 271 -23.16 -22.56 -0.78
N HIS A 272 -24.35 -22.01 -1.02
CA HIS A 272 -24.55 -20.91 -1.96
C HIS A 272 -24.84 -19.61 -1.21
N VAL A 273 -24.21 -18.52 -1.70
CA VAL A 273 -24.44 -17.14 -1.25
C VAL A 273 -24.59 -16.23 -2.46
N ASP A 274 -25.24 -15.07 -2.28
CA ASP A 274 -25.40 -14.10 -3.36
C ASP A 274 -24.08 -13.36 -3.67
N ALA A 275 -23.20 -13.19 -2.65
CA ALA A 275 -21.86 -12.64 -2.81
C ALA A 275 -20.90 -13.12 -1.72
N LEU A 276 -19.63 -13.31 -2.10
CA LEU A 276 -18.49 -13.48 -1.22
C LEU A 276 -17.55 -12.29 -1.43
N ILE A 277 -17.26 -11.56 -0.35
CA ILE A 277 -16.33 -10.42 -0.33
C ILE A 277 -15.16 -10.82 0.55
N GLY A 278 -14.02 -11.10 -0.06
CA GLY A 278 -12.78 -11.31 0.67
C GLY A 278 -12.11 -10.00 1.03
N SER A 279 -11.22 -10.01 1.98
CA SER A 279 -10.49 -8.83 2.43
C SER A 279 -9.02 -9.10 2.37
N THR A 280 -8.31 -8.32 1.57
CA THR A 280 -6.88 -8.39 1.29
C THR A 280 -6.29 -9.82 1.26
N MET A 281 -5.01 -9.99 1.02
CA MET A 281 -4.25 -11.25 1.04
C MET A 281 -4.82 -12.40 0.19
N ALA A 282 -5.95 -13.04 0.57
CA ALA A 282 -6.46 -14.21 -0.14
C ALA A 282 -7.07 -13.85 -1.50
N GLU A 283 -8.21 -13.21 -1.47
CA GLU A 283 -9.05 -12.99 -2.66
C GLU A 283 -8.47 -11.95 -3.62
N CYS A 284 -7.51 -11.15 -3.16
CA CYS A 284 -6.79 -10.20 -4.01
C CYS A 284 -5.54 -10.80 -4.66
N SER A 285 -5.03 -11.92 -4.17
CA SER A 285 -3.86 -12.58 -4.73
C SER A 285 -4.16 -13.23 -6.09
N PRO A 286 -3.27 -13.09 -7.08
CA PRO A 286 -3.33 -13.88 -8.32
C PRO A 286 -3.38 -15.39 -8.07
N ASP A 287 -2.76 -15.87 -6.99
CA ASP A 287 -2.72 -17.29 -6.61
C ASP A 287 -4.10 -17.81 -6.24
N PHE A 288 -4.95 -17.01 -5.61
CA PHE A 288 -6.33 -17.35 -5.32
C PHE A 288 -7.09 -17.74 -6.60
N ALA A 289 -6.99 -16.90 -7.62
CA ALA A 289 -7.64 -17.18 -8.90
C ALA A 289 -6.93 -18.30 -9.69
N ALA A 290 -5.61 -18.44 -9.56
CA ALA A 290 -4.87 -19.54 -10.18
C ALA A 290 -5.26 -20.89 -9.61
N ASP A 291 -5.39 -20.99 -8.29
CA ASP A 291 -5.69 -22.22 -7.56
C ASP A 291 -7.17 -22.65 -7.68
N LEU A 292 -8.07 -21.68 -7.73
CA LEU A 292 -9.52 -21.96 -7.82
C LEU A 292 -10.03 -21.98 -9.25
N GLY A 293 -9.30 -21.41 -10.22
CA GLY A 293 -9.74 -21.35 -11.60
C GLY A 293 -11.13 -20.71 -11.74
N PRO A 294 -12.10 -21.39 -12.41
CA PRO A 294 -13.46 -20.87 -12.57
C PRO A 294 -14.20 -20.60 -11.26
N ASP A 295 -13.84 -21.26 -10.18
CA ASP A 295 -14.50 -21.14 -8.88
C ASP A 295 -14.16 -19.82 -8.14
N ALA A 296 -13.16 -19.07 -8.63
CA ALA A 296 -12.87 -17.70 -8.19
C ALA A 296 -13.79 -16.66 -8.86
N VAL A 297 -14.38 -16.97 -10.04
CA VAL A 297 -15.16 -16.00 -10.82
C VAL A 297 -16.42 -15.59 -10.06
N GLY A 298 -16.65 -14.29 -9.96
CA GLY A 298 -17.75 -13.68 -9.22
C GLY A 298 -17.40 -13.21 -7.81
N ILE A 299 -16.27 -13.68 -7.25
CA ILE A 299 -15.82 -13.30 -5.91
C ILE A 299 -15.26 -11.87 -5.93
N PHE A 300 -15.58 -11.11 -4.89
CA PHE A 300 -15.07 -9.76 -4.67
C PHE A 300 -13.86 -9.77 -3.74
N ALA A 301 -12.96 -8.83 -3.97
CA ALA A 301 -11.85 -8.53 -3.07
C ALA A 301 -11.94 -7.07 -2.61
N SER A 302 -11.89 -6.83 -1.31
CA SER A 302 -11.77 -5.52 -0.68
C SER A 302 -10.33 -5.31 -0.27
N ASP A 303 -9.64 -4.37 -0.91
CA ASP A 303 -8.22 -4.16 -0.66
C ASP A 303 -7.77 -2.73 -0.98
N ARG A 304 -6.46 -2.52 -0.90
CA ARG A 304 -5.75 -1.34 -1.42
C ARG A 304 -5.71 -1.42 -2.96
N PRO A 305 -5.60 -0.29 -3.67
CA PRO A 305 -5.52 -0.32 -5.13
C PRO A 305 -4.30 -1.10 -5.65
N THR A 306 -4.48 -1.88 -6.71
CA THR A 306 -3.40 -2.38 -7.58
C THR A 306 -3.12 -1.37 -8.68
N GLY A 307 -2.14 -1.60 -9.55
CA GLY A 307 -1.86 -0.73 -10.69
C GLY A 307 -2.94 -0.65 -11.78
N GLY A 308 -4.02 -1.44 -11.67
CA GLY A 308 -5.06 -1.56 -12.70
C GLY A 308 -6.32 -0.70 -12.50
N PHE A 309 -6.35 0.21 -11.53
CA PHE A 309 -7.51 1.05 -11.24
C PHE A 309 -7.70 2.18 -12.27
N GLN A 310 -8.87 2.86 -12.22
CA GLN A 310 -9.20 3.96 -13.13
C GLN A 310 -8.24 5.15 -12.94
N PRO A 311 -7.47 5.53 -13.98
CA PRO A 311 -6.49 6.61 -13.89
C PRO A 311 -7.07 7.98 -13.52
N ALA A 312 -8.38 8.18 -13.73
CA ALA A 312 -9.08 9.41 -13.34
C ALA A 312 -9.16 9.60 -11.80
N ALA A 313 -8.81 8.56 -11.02
CA ALA A 313 -8.66 8.68 -9.57
C ALA A 313 -7.42 9.50 -9.16
N LEU A 314 -6.49 9.76 -10.08
CA LEU A 314 -5.25 10.49 -9.84
C LEU A 314 -5.34 11.94 -10.35
N ASP A 315 -4.79 12.87 -9.60
CA ASP A 315 -4.46 14.19 -10.12
C ASP A 315 -3.32 14.10 -11.17
N SER A 316 -3.00 15.19 -11.83
CA SER A 316 -2.01 15.18 -12.90
C SER A 316 -0.59 14.86 -12.44
N ALA A 317 -0.20 15.28 -11.22
CA ALA A 317 1.13 15.04 -10.67
C ALA A 317 1.26 13.57 -10.21
N ALA A 318 0.27 13.07 -9.46
CA ALA A 318 0.20 11.69 -9.05
C ALA A 318 0.16 10.74 -10.26
N ARG A 319 -0.56 11.12 -11.33
CA ARG A 319 -0.58 10.35 -12.57
C ARG A 319 0.79 10.27 -13.22
N ALA A 320 1.50 11.38 -13.35
CA ALA A 320 2.85 11.39 -13.91
C ALA A 320 3.81 10.54 -13.06
N THR A 321 3.69 10.60 -11.73
CA THR A 321 4.46 9.77 -10.81
C THR A 321 4.12 8.29 -10.96
N PHE A 322 2.84 7.94 -11.04
CA PHE A 322 2.40 6.57 -11.29
C PHE A 322 2.93 6.02 -12.62
N ASP A 323 2.90 6.81 -13.70
CA ASP A 323 3.40 6.38 -15.01
C ASP A 323 4.93 6.13 -14.96
N ARG A 324 5.70 6.92 -14.21
CA ARG A 324 7.14 6.69 -13.96
C ARG A 324 7.36 5.40 -13.17
N PHE A 325 6.58 5.20 -12.12
CA PHE A 325 6.61 3.97 -11.31
C PHE A 325 6.31 2.74 -12.16
N ALA A 326 5.20 2.73 -12.90
CA ALA A 326 4.82 1.61 -13.75
C ALA A 326 5.90 1.29 -14.81
N ALA A 327 6.52 2.32 -15.40
CA ALA A 327 7.63 2.15 -16.33
C ALA A 327 8.90 1.58 -15.67
N ALA A 328 9.19 1.93 -14.42
CA ALA A 328 10.30 1.35 -13.65
C ALA A 328 9.99 -0.09 -13.24
N TRP A 329 8.78 -0.35 -12.75
CA TRP A 329 8.29 -1.68 -12.39
C TRP A 329 8.41 -2.67 -13.54
N ALA A 330 7.97 -2.27 -14.74
CA ALA A 330 8.07 -3.11 -15.92
C ALA A 330 9.50 -3.48 -16.34
N LYS A 331 10.50 -2.68 -15.94
CA LYS A 331 11.93 -2.94 -16.22
C LYS A 331 12.58 -3.89 -15.21
N THR A 332 12.11 -3.91 -13.99
CA THR A 332 12.67 -4.79 -12.94
C THR A 332 12.19 -6.23 -13.11
N GLY A 333 11.27 -6.45 -14.01
CA GLY A 333 10.65 -7.74 -14.30
C GLY A 333 9.58 -8.10 -13.25
N PRO A 334 8.47 -8.68 -13.65
CA PRO A 334 7.55 -9.27 -12.69
C PRO A 334 8.29 -10.38 -11.95
N VAL A 335 8.10 -10.48 -10.67
CA VAL A 335 8.22 -11.76 -9.99
C VAL A 335 7.27 -12.69 -10.74
N ALA A 336 7.79 -13.69 -11.46
CA ALA A 336 7.00 -14.49 -12.38
C ALA A 336 5.89 -15.21 -11.59
N PRO A 337 4.64 -15.15 -12.03
CA PRO A 337 3.54 -15.85 -11.36
C PRO A 337 3.58 -17.39 -11.53
N ASP A 338 4.67 -17.93 -12.05
CA ASP A 338 4.77 -19.34 -12.46
C ASP A 338 5.37 -20.29 -11.40
N GLN A 339 5.75 -19.80 -10.23
CA GLN A 339 6.12 -20.68 -9.12
C GLN A 339 4.89 -20.92 -8.25
N PRO A 340 4.50 -22.17 -8.01
CA PRO A 340 3.41 -22.46 -7.08
C PRO A 340 3.80 -21.92 -5.70
N TYR A 341 2.91 -21.14 -5.11
CA TYR A 341 3.05 -20.62 -3.75
C TYR A 341 3.33 -21.80 -2.80
N SER A 342 4.53 -21.87 -2.24
CA SER A 342 4.88 -22.83 -1.20
C SER A 342 4.30 -22.33 0.12
N GLY A 343 3.06 -22.67 0.37
CA GLY A 343 2.19 -22.19 1.44
C GLY A 343 2.84 -21.93 2.80
N TRP A 344 2.19 -21.13 3.61
CA TRP A 344 2.42 -21.00 5.05
C TRP A 344 2.45 -22.41 5.68
N GLY A 345 3.61 -23.01 5.69
CA GLY A 345 3.82 -24.36 6.16
C GLY A 345 4.42 -24.38 7.54
N GLY A 346 3.60 -24.43 8.56
CA GLY A 346 4.00 -25.10 9.76
C GLY A 346 3.97 -26.62 9.51
N GLY A 347 5.12 -27.30 9.58
CA GLY A 347 5.21 -28.73 9.85
C GLY A 347 5.17 -29.65 8.63
N SER A 348 6.28 -30.35 8.44
CA SER A 348 6.43 -31.51 7.59
C SER A 348 5.20 -32.42 7.58
N SER A 349 4.65 -32.68 6.43
CA SER A 349 3.90 -33.91 6.20
C SER A 349 4.49 -34.61 4.98
N ALA A 350 5.06 -35.76 5.27
CA ALA A 350 5.46 -36.74 4.27
C ALA A 350 4.23 -37.23 3.48
N GLY A 351 4.39 -37.28 2.16
CA GLY A 351 3.70 -38.22 1.30
C GLY A 351 2.23 -37.91 1.01
N SER A 352 1.98 -37.14 -0.02
CA SER A 352 0.76 -37.26 -0.81
C SER A 352 1.15 -37.54 -2.25
N THR A 353 0.77 -38.72 -2.73
CA THR A 353 0.87 -39.13 -4.12
C THR A 353 0.11 -38.15 -5.00
N ALA A 354 0.82 -37.50 -5.89
CA ALA A 354 0.27 -36.57 -6.88
C ALA A 354 -0.79 -37.32 -7.71
N SER A 355 -2.05 -36.98 -7.50
CA SER A 355 -3.11 -37.18 -8.49
C SER A 355 -2.89 -36.13 -9.57
N ALA A 356 -2.77 -36.58 -10.82
CA ALA A 356 -2.59 -35.74 -11.97
C ALA A 356 -3.66 -34.62 -11.99
N ALA A 357 -3.25 -33.37 -11.94
CA ALA A 357 -4.13 -32.22 -12.14
C ALA A 357 -4.73 -32.32 -13.56
N PRO A 358 -6.05 -32.03 -13.72
CA PRO A 358 -6.63 -31.95 -15.04
C PRO A 358 -5.96 -30.80 -15.83
N ASP A 359 -5.61 -31.10 -17.07
CA ASP A 359 -5.06 -30.14 -18.03
C ASP A 359 -6.12 -29.08 -18.37
N TYR A 360 -6.03 -27.90 -17.75
CA TYR A 360 -6.84 -26.74 -18.09
C TYR A 360 -6.10 -25.82 -19.06
N SER A 361 -5.84 -26.30 -20.27
CA SER A 361 -5.49 -25.44 -21.39
C SER A 361 -6.71 -24.60 -21.80
N ILE A 362 -6.92 -23.50 -21.11
CA ILE A 362 -7.96 -22.52 -21.47
C ILE A 362 -7.28 -21.41 -22.28
N SER A 363 -7.63 -21.34 -23.56
CA SER A 363 -7.43 -20.17 -24.41
C SER A 363 -8.35 -19.04 -23.94
N GLY A 364 -7.96 -18.31 -22.89
CA GLY A 364 -8.57 -17.09 -22.40
C GLY A 364 -7.72 -15.87 -22.81
N PRO A 365 -8.26 -14.64 -22.76
CA PRO A 365 -7.45 -13.44 -22.97
C PRO A 365 -6.26 -13.46 -22.01
N ALA A 366 -5.11 -13.00 -22.52
CA ALA A 366 -3.84 -13.02 -21.81
C ALA A 366 -3.98 -12.47 -20.39
N PRO A 367 -3.24 -13.02 -19.41
CA PRO A 367 -3.17 -12.47 -18.07
C PRO A 367 -2.90 -10.97 -18.17
N ALA A 368 -3.42 -10.19 -17.22
CA ALA A 368 -3.12 -8.75 -17.10
C ALA A 368 -1.63 -8.57 -17.39
N ALA A 369 -1.31 -7.74 -18.39
CA ALA A 369 -0.01 -7.73 -19.03
C ALA A 369 1.10 -7.87 -17.99
N SER A 370 2.02 -8.80 -18.19
CA SER A 370 3.26 -8.92 -17.42
C SER A 370 3.89 -7.53 -17.37
N GLY A 371 3.88 -6.89 -16.19
CA GLY A 371 4.32 -5.52 -16.02
C GLY A 371 3.36 -4.58 -15.28
N THR A 372 2.11 -4.97 -15.00
CA THR A 372 1.22 -4.17 -14.14
C THR A 372 1.71 -4.25 -12.69
N PRO A 373 1.88 -3.12 -11.98
CA PRO A 373 2.27 -3.13 -10.58
C PRO A 373 1.26 -3.91 -9.73
N THR A 374 1.80 -4.78 -8.88
CA THR A 374 1.01 -5.52 -7.89
C THR A 374 0.51 -4.59 -6.79
N GLU A 375 -0.39 -5.10 -5.96
CA GLU A 375 -0.90 -4.38 -4.79
C GLU A 375 0.24 -4.05 -3.83
N GLU A 376 1.10 -5.02 -3.52
CA GLU A 376 2.28 -4.82 -2.66
C GLU A 376 3.25 -3.82 -3.28
N GLY A 377 3.52 -3.94 -4.59
CA GLY A 377 4.42 -3.05 -5.29
C GLY A 377 3.99 -1.59 -5.25
N ILE A 378 2.72 -1.31 -5.51
CA ILE A 378 2.20 0.07 -5.45
C ILE A 378 2.06 0.57 -4.01
N SER A 379 1.78 -0.31 -3.03
CA SER A 379 1.73 0.06 -1.61
C SER A 379 3.11 0.48 -1.10
N GLY A 380 4.14 -0.33 -1.37
CA GLY A 380 5.52 0.00 -1.03
C GLY A 380 6.01 1.27 -1.73
N PHE A 381 5.70 1.41 -3.04
CA PHE A 381 6.04 2.63 -3.78
C PHE A 381 5.36 3.86 -3.21
N THR A 382 4.06 3.80 -2.93
CA THR A 382 3.29 4.92 -2.38
C THR A 382 3.80 5.32 -0.99
N ALA A 383 4.11 4.35 -0.13
CA ALA A 383 4.67 4.62 1.19
C ALA A 383 6.06 5.25 1.10
N GLY A 384 6.93 4.71 0.23
CA GLY A 384 8.26 5.28 -0.02
C GLY A 384 8.16 6.68 -0.62
N TRP A 385 7.30 6.90 -1.61
CA TRP A 385 7.09 8.21 -2.23
C TRP A 385 6.60 9.24 -1.21
N ALA A 386 5.57 8.90 -0.44
CA ALA A 386 5.04 9.77 0.62
C ALA A 386 6.12 10.18 1.64
N LEU A 387 6.98 9.23 2.02
CA LEU A 387 8.10 9.53 2.91
C LEU A 387 9.14 10.41 2.23
N PHE A 388 9.68 9.97 1.10
CA PHE A 388 10.88 10.55 0.50
C PHE A 388 10.62 11.86 -0.22
N HIS A 389 9.45 11.98 -0.88
CA HIS A 389 9.08 13.17 -1.66
C HIS A 389 8.27 14.17 -0.85
N ASP A 390 7.32 13.71 -0.01
CA ASP A 390 6.35 14.62 0.62
C ASP A 390 6.74 14.99 2.06
N VAL A 391 7.37 14.09 2.83
CA VAL A 391 7.67 14.30 4.26
C VAL A 391 9.12 14.72 4.49
N LEU A 392 10.10 13.97 3.97
CA LEU A 392 11.52 14.23 4.27
C LEU A 392 12.03 15.60 3.84
N PRO A 393 11.61 16.21 2.71
CA PRO A 393 12.06 17.57 2.36
C PRO A 393 11.71 18.62 3.42
N SER A 394 10.53 18.51 4.03
CA SER A 394 10.10 19.40 5.12
C SER A 394 10.89 19.16 6.41
N ALA A 395 11.23 17.90 6.71
CA ALA A 395 12.05 17.53 7.86
C ALA A 395 13.51 17.98 7.69
N ALA A 396 14.07 17.85 6.49
CA ALA A 396 15.44 18.25 6.17
C ALA A 396 15.63 19.78 6.16
N GLY A 397 14.61 20.52 5.76
CA GLY A 397 14.62 21.99 5.77
C GLY A 397 14.74 22.62 7.17
N ALA A 398 14.39 21.86 8.23
CA ALA A 398 14.50 22.29 9.63
C ALA A 398 15.86 21.96 10.29
N GLY A 399 16.79 21.37 9.57
CA GLY A 399 18.08 20.89 10.06
C GLY A 399 18.34 19.42 9.71
N TRP A 400 19.29 18.77 10.37
CA TRP A 400 19.58 17.37 10.09
C TRP A 400 18.41 16.46 10.50
N LEU A 401 18.15 15.37 9.73
CA LEU A 401 17.08 14.43 9.96
C LEU A 401 17.16 13.78 11.35
N THR A 402 16.14 14.02 12.14
CA THR A 402 15.92 13.33 13.42
C THR A 402 14.55 12.65 13.40
N ALA A 403 14.39 11.58 14.17
CA ALA A 403 13.09 10.89 14.26
C ALA A 403 11.96 11.85 14.68
N THR A 404 12.22 12.74 15.63
CA THR A 404 11.24 13.76 16.08
C THR A 404 10.92 14.79 15.00
N GLY A 405 11.92 15.21 14.19
CA GLY A 405 11.73 16.12 13.07
C GLY A 405 10.89 15.50 11.96
N VAL A 406 11.18 14.25 11.60
CA VAL A 406 10.38 13.50 10.62
C VAL A 406 8.95 13.28 11.10
N ALA A 407 8.76 12.88 12.36
CA ALA A 407 7.42 12.71 12.94
C ALA A 407 6.64 14.03 12.99
N ALA A 408 7.30 15.17 13.25
CA ALA A 408 6.67 16.49 13.21
C ALA A 408 6.26 16.87 11.78
N ALA A 409 7.13 16.65 10.78
CA ALA A 409 6.82 16.88 9.37
C ALA A 409 5.66 16.00 8.89
N ALA A 410 5.67 14.71 9.25
CA ALA A 410 4.59 13.78 8.91
C ALA A 410 3.21 14.26 9.43
N ARG A 411 3.15 14.82 10.64
CA ARG A 411 1.90 15.33 11.22
C ARG A 411 1.38 16.62 10.57
N LEU A 412 2.21 17.30 9.81
CA LEU A 412 1.83 18.54 9.11
C LEU A 412 1.40 18.28 7.67
N VAL A 413 1.68 17.10 7.13
CA VAL A 413 1.32 16.77 5.76
C VAL A 413 -0.21 16.70 5.63
N ASP A 414 -0.75 17.34 4.58
CA ASP A 414 -2.19 17.34 4.28
C ASP A 414 -2.39 17.39 2.76
N LEU A 415 -2.37 16.19 2.13
CA LEU A 415 -2.58 16.00 0.70
C LEU A 415 -3.99 15.47 0.44
N PRO A 416 -4.75 16.03 -0.51
CA PRO A 416 -6.09 15.57 -0.84
C PRO A 416 -6.06 14.16 -1.48
N GLU A 417 -7.23 13.51 -1.52
CA GLU A 417 -7.40 12.27 -2.29
C GLU A 417 -7.01 12.50 -3.76
N GLY A 418 -6.40 11.50 -4.37
CA GLY A 418 -5.86 11.57 -5.72
C GLY A 418 -4.43 12.07 -5.83
N SER A 419 -3.82 12.58 -4.74
CA SER A 419 -2.46 13.13 -4.76
C SER A 419 -1.35 12.09 -4.63
N LEU A 420 -1.63 10.91 -4.10
CA LEU A 420 -0.67 9.81 -4.04
C LEU A 420 -0.81 8.87 -5.24
N PRO A 421 0.25 8.16 -5.64
CA PRO A 421 0.26 7.31 -6.83
C PRO A 421 -0.77 6.18 -6.85
N ASN A 422 -1.31 5.78 -5.72
CA ASN A 422 -2.39 4.81 -5.59
C ASN A 422 -3.80 5.46 -5.50
N GLY A 423 -3.90 6.77 -5.70
CA GLY A 423 -5.15 7.53 -5.61
C GLY A 423 -5.55 7.96 -4.20
N ALA A 424 -4.81 7.56 -3.18
CA ALA A 424 -5.01 8.06 -1.81
C ALA A 424 -4.64 9.53 -1.68
N GLY A 425 -5.05 10.13 -0.57
CA GLY A 425 -4.43 11.33 -0.02
C GLY A 425 -3.52 10.98 1.16
N LEU A 426 -2.99 11.99 1.83
CA LEU A 426 -2.14 11.80 3.00
C LEU A 426 -2.48 12.81 4.09
N ARG A 427 -3.00 12.34 5.19
CA ARG A 427 -3.15 13.07 6.45
C ARG A 427 -3.15 12.11 7.62
N PHE A 428 -2.20 12.28 8.52
CA PHE A 428 -2.09 11.39 9.66
C PHE A 428 -2.97 11.83 10.82
N SER A 429 -3.69 10.89 11.39
CA SER A 429 -4.54 11.08 12.57
C SER A 429 -3.71 11.49 13.79
N ASN A 430 -4.24 12.46 14.56
CA ASN A 430 -3.72 12.85 15.86
C ASN A 430 -4.56 12.31 17.03
N ALA A 431 -5.61 11.55 16.75
CA ALA A 431 -6.43 10.92 17.76
C ALA A 431 -5.67 9.75 18.42
N ALA A 432 -5.72 9.63 19.73
CA ALA A 432 -4.95 8.61 20.47
C ALA A 432 -5.24 7.16 20.01
N ALA A 433 -6.48 6.88 19.63
CA ALA A 433 -6.91 5.55 19.17
C ALA A 433 -6.45 5.19 17.75
N THR A 434 -5.96 6.17 16.96
CA THR A 434 -5.55 5.99 15.57
C THR A 434 -4.31 6.83 15.25
N LEU A 435 -3.49 7.13 16.25
CA LEU A 435 -2.34 8.01 16.12
C LEU A 435 -1.38 7.53 15.01
N GLY A 436 -1.15 8.39 14.01
CA GLY A 436 -0.29 8.07 12.87
C GLY A 436 -0.95 7.23 11.76
N GLN A 437 -2.27 6.94 11.83
CA GLN A 437 -3.02 6.36 10.73
C GLN A 437 -3.31 7.41 9.66
N ASN A 438 -3.07 7.07 8.38
CA ASN A 438 -3.54 7.90 7.28
C ASN A 438 -5.07 7.88 7.20
N GLU A 439 -5.69 9.04 7.41
CA GLU A 439 -7.15 9.22 7.37
C GLU A 439 -7.71 9.24 5.94
N ARG A 440 -6.83 9.33 4.92
CA ARG A 440 -7.19 9.39 3.48
C ARG A 440 -6.64 8.19 2.71
N ALA A 441 -6.41 7.08 3.40
CA ALA A 441 -5.97 5.86 2.78
C ALA A 441 -7.04 5.30 1.84
N ALA A 442 -6.63 4.85 0.65
CA ALA A 442 -7.55 4.29 -0.33
C ALA A 442 -7.87 2.82 -0.02
N ALA A 443 -9.15 2.48 -0.15
CA ALA A 443 -9.65 1.11 -0.17
C ALA A 443 -10.63 0.95 -1.34
N VAL A 444 -10.54 -0.17 -2.03
CA VAL A 444 -11.27 -0.45 -3.27
C VAL A 444 -11.93 -1.82 -3.21
N ILE A 445 -12.90 -2.06 -4.10
CA ILE A 445 -13.44 -3.40 -4.37
C ILE A 445 -13.20 -3.69 -5.84
N TRP A 446 -12.62 -4.83 -6.12
CA TRP A 446 -12.67 -5.43 -7.45
C TRP A 446 -13.37 -6.78 -7.41
N GLN A 447 -13.71 -7.30 -8.59
CA GLN A 447 -14.36 -8.59 -8.77
C GLN A 447 -13.59 -9.41 -9.79
N TRP A 448 -13.32 -10.66 -9.48
CA TRP A 448 -12.85 -11.63 -10.45
C TRP A 448 -13.96 -11.86 -11.49
N GLN A 449 -13.77 -11.38 -12.72
CA GLN A 449 -14.75 -11.50 -13.79
C GLN A 449 -14.38 -12.55 -14.85
N ALA A 450 -13.14 -13.02 -14.80
CA ALA A 450 -12.67 -14.22 -15.50
C ALA A 450 -11.55 -14.85 -14.70
N VAL A 451 -11.12 -16.04 -15.05
CA VAL A 451 -9.93 -16.66 -14.46
C VAL A 451 -8.74 -15.73 -14.66
N ARG A 452 -8.08 -15.32 -13.59
CA ARG A 452 -6.93 -14.39 -13.57
C ARG A 452 -7.22 -12.99 -14.15
N SER A 453 -8.48 -12.58 -14.24
CA SER A 453 -8.86 -11.23 -14.65
C SER A 453 -9.90 -10.64 -13.71
N TYR A 454 -9.64 -9.46 -13.19
CA TYR A 454 -10.52 -8.74 -12.29
C TYR A 454 -10.84 -7.34 -12.83
N THR A 455 -11.93 -6.78 -12.33
CA THR A 455 -12.43 -5.46 -12.69
C THR A 455 -12.67 -4.68 -11.41
N PHE A 456 -12.14 -3.48 -11.31
CA PHE A 456 -12.47 -2.56 -10.21
C PHE A 456 -13.92 -2.13 -10.35
N VAL A 457 -14.71 -2.30 -9.30
CA VAL A 457 -16.15 -2.04 -9.31
C VAL A 457 -16.59 -1.02 -8.27
N TRP A 458 -15.73 -0.68 -7.29
CA TRP A 458 -16.03 0.25 -6.21
C TRP A 458 -14.74 0.84 -5.57
N PRO A 459 -14.77 2.09 -5.06
CA PRO A 459 -15.80 3.11 -5.32
C PRO A 459 -15.77 3.59 -6.79
N PRO A 460 -16.77 4.37 -7.25
CA PRO A 460 -16.87 4.78 -8.66
C PRO A 460 -15.62 5.47 -9.21
N THR A 461 -14.88 6.20 -8.38
CA THR A 461 -13.63 6.89 -8.75
C THR A 461 -12.52 5.94 -9.21
N TYR A 462 -12.51 4.71 -8.68
CA TYR A 462 -11.52 3.68 -9.02
C TYR A 462 -12.06 2.66 -10.03
N ALA A 463 -13.37 2.63 -10.26
CA ALA A 463 -14.02 1.58 -11.03
C ALA A 463 -13.59 1.62 -12.51
N THR A 464 -13.19 0.45 -13.05
CA THR A 464 -12.88 0.23 -14.46
C THR A 464 -14.01 -0.48 -15.20
N GLY A 465 -15.03 -0.95 -14.47
CA GLY A 465 -16.18 -1.60 -15.06
C GLY A 465 -17.32 -1.81 -14.06
N ALA A 466 -18.33 -2.56 -14.46
CA ALA A 466 -19.52 -2.81 -13.67
C ALA A 466 -19.42 -4.13 -12.90
N ILE A 467 -20.20 -4.21 -11.81
CA ILE A 467 -20.42 -5.45 -11.06
C ILE A 467 -21.07 -6.49 -11.99
N ALA A 468 -20.55 -7.71 -11.99
CA ALA A 468 -21.12 -8.87 -12.70
C ALA A 468 -21.33 -10.03 -11.70
N PHE A 469 -21.90 -11.16 -12.18
CA PHE A 469 -22.04 -12.40 -11.41
C PHE A 469 -22.64 -12.25 -10.00
N VAL A 470 -23.66 -11.43 -9.86
CA VAL A 470 -24.47 -11.30 -8.64
C VAL A 470 -25.93 -11.63 -8.99
N PRO A 471 -26.52 -12.66 -8.37
CA PRO A 471 -25.97 -13.58 -7.38
C PRO A 471 -24.78 -14.40 -7.88
N LEU A 472 -23.90 -14.83 -6.93
CA LEU A 472 -22.76 -15.68 -7.23
C LEU A 472 -23.26 -17.04 -7.77
N SER A 473 -22.85 -17.37 -8.99
CA SER A 473 -23.48 -18.43 -9.77
C SER A 473 -23.14 -19.87 -9.32
N ARG A 474 -22.17 -20.05 -8.43
CA ARG A 474 -21.76 -21.34 -7.87
C ARG A 474 -21.18 -21.21 -6.46
#